data_cd458ce92cb364e0a33ae097c81d2f0a
#
_entry.id   cd458ce92cb364e0a33ae097c81d2f0a
#
_cell.length_a   1.000
_cell.length_b   1.000
_cell.length_c   1.000
_cell.angle_alpha   90.00
_cell.angle_beta   90.00
_cell.angle_gamma   90.00
#
_symmetry.space_group_name_H-M   'P 1'
#
loop_
_entity.id
_entity.type
_entity.pdbx_description
1 polymer ?
#
loop_
_entity_poly.entity_id
_entity_poly.type
_entity_poly.pdbx_seq_one_letter_code
_entity_poly.pdbx_strand_id
1 'polypeptide(L)'
;MRLTSAGEKLVEELREPFARIEQSFFSVRDTAGPVRGLVRITAPVAFARQQLVPIIGEFLRDYPQVRLQLDVTDRIVSLSSEGFDLAIRHSDTLPETHVALPLCETRTLLVASPAYLAAQGTPLMPQDLARHNCLYYPRGVESPRWSFVTDGDNERIQVRIQGCFATNNSESIRDAALQGLGIAMLPDFSARAALAAGSLQQVLPEWQAVEAFAARLWIVRPWAAQVPRAVTTFAHWLRARFDG
;
A
#
# COMPACT_ATOMS: atom_id res chain seq x y z
N MET A 1 -13.40 -16.61 30.06
CA MET A 1 -13.38 -15.57 31.10
C MET A 1 -13.51 -14.23 30.36
N ARG A 2 -14.55 -13.44 30.66
CA ARG A 2 -14.73 -12.10 30.04
C ARG A 2 -14.23 -11.06 31.05
N LEU A 3 -13.50 -10.07 30.53
CA LEU A 3 -13.10 -8.93 31.35
C LEU A 3 -14.31 -8.06 31.70
N THR A 4 -14.27 -7.40 32.84
CA THR A 4 -15.23 -6.33 33.17
C THR A 4 -14.86 -5.08 32.40
N SER A 5 -15.75 -4.10 32.25
CA SER A 5 -15.46 -2.83 31.60
C SER A 5 -14.28 -2.07 32.22
N ALA A 6 -14.12 -2.16 33.55
CA ALA A 6 -12.94 -1.63 34.24
C ALA A 6 -11.67 -2.41 33.90
N GLY A 7 -11.76 -3.74 33.73
CA GLY A 7 -10.65 -4.58 33.31
C GLY A 7 -10.23 -4.33 31.86
N GLU A 8 -11.18 -4.11 30.94
CA GLU A 8 -10.91 -3.75 29.56
C GLU A 8 -10.16 -2.40 29.50
N LYS A 9 -10.63 -1.39 30.24
CA LYS A 9 -9.98 -0.08 30.31
C LYS A 9 -8.57 -0.18 30.88
N LEU A 10 -8.36 -0.95 31.95
CA LEU A 10 -7.03 -1.17 32.53
C LEU A 10 -6.07 -1.85 31.55
N VAL A 11 -6.53 -2.87 30.82
CA VAL A 11 -5.72 -3.55 29.80
C VAL A 11 -5.36 -2.59 28.66
N GLU A 12 -6.28 -1.74 28.25
CA GLU A 12 -6.03 -0.73 27.21
C GLU A 12 -5.02 0.32 27.67
N GLU A 13 -5.13 0.83 28.90
CA GLU A 13 -4.20 1.80 29.49
C GLU A 13 -2.81 1.19 29.77
N LEU A 14 -2.71 -0.08 30.09
CA LEU A 14 -1.44 -0.75 30.39
C LEU A 14 -0.71 -1.29 29.15
N ARG A 15 -1.40 -1.50 28.04
CA ARG A 15 -0.81 -2.09 26.81
C ARG A 15 0.40 -1.30 26.31
N GLU A 16 0.29 0.01 26.25
CA GLU A 16 1.37 0.89 25.77
C GLU A 16 2.54 0.98 26.76
N PRO A 17 2.35 1.21 28.08
CA PRO A 17 3.42 1.15 29.06
C PRO A 17 4.18 -0.18 29.11
N PHE A 18 3.48 -1.31 29.05
CA PHE A 18 4.14 -2.62 29.00
C PHE A 18 4.95 -2.84 27.72
N ALA A 19 4.43 -2.44 26.57
CA ALA A 19 5.18 -2.50 25.32
C ALA A 19 6.45 -1.64 25.37
N ARG A 20 6.41 -0.46 25.99
CA ARG A 20 7.59 0.39 26.22
C ARG A 20 8.62 -0.24 27.17
N ILE A 21 8.16 -0.89 28.23
CA ILE A 21 9.03 -1.61 29.16
C ILE A 21 9.72 -2.77 28.45
N GLU A 22 8.99 -3.61 27.72
CA GLU A 22 9.57 -4.69 26.92
C GLU A 22 10.56 -4.16 25.89
N GLN A 23 10.24 -3.09 25.19
CA GLN A 23 11.09 -2.44 24.21
C GLN A 23 12.39 -1.91 24.84
N SER A 24 12.31 -1.32 26.05
CA SER A 24 13.48 -0.85 26.80
C SER A 24 14.39 -1.99 27.25
N PHE A 25 13.83 -3.11 27.70
CA PHE A 25 14.62 -4.31 28.04
C PHE A 25 15.30 -4.91 26.82
N PHE A 26 14.66 -4.92 25.66
CA PHE A 26 15.24 -5.40 24.41
C PHE A 26 16.36 -4.49 23.92
N SER A 27 16.20 -3.16 24.01
CA SER A 27 17.20 -2.19 23.54
C SER A 27 18.53 -2.26 24.31
N VAL A 28 18.46 -2.47 25.63
CA VAL A 28 19.68 -2.61 26.48
C VAL A 28 20.45 -3.91 26.18
N ARG A 29 19.75 -4.97 25.79
CA ARG A 29 20.35 -6.28 25.43
C ARG A 29 20.77 -6.39 23.97
N ASP A 30 20.40 -5.45 23.11
CA ASP A 30 20.52 -5.57 21.64
C ASP A 30 21.76 -4.85 21.08
N THR A 31 22.69 -4.39 21.94
CA THR A 31 23.91 -3.70 21.50
C THR A 31 24.99 -4.62 20.96
N ALA A 32 24.94 -5.93 21.24
CA ALA A 32 25.93 -6.90 20.78
C ALA A 32 25.26 -8.26 20.45
N GLY A 33 25.69 -8.89 19.36
CA GLY A 33 25.21 -10.22 18.95
C GLY A 33 24.33 -10.22 17.69
N PRO A 34 23.74 -11.38 17.32
CA PRO A 34 22.89 -11.50 16.14
C PRO A 34 21.60 -10.67 16.28
N VAL A 35 21.13 -10.14 15.15
CA VAL A 35 19.85 -9.42 15.09
C VAL A 35 18.71 -10.39 15.42
N ARG A 36 17.86 -10.02 16.41
CA ARG A 36 16.78 -10.87 16.89
C ARG A 36 15.57 -10.07 17.37
N GLY A 37 14.42 -10.70 17.45
CA GLY A 37 13.20 -10.12 17.99
C GLY A 37 11.99 -10.26 17.07
N LEU A 38 10.87 -9.69 17.49
CA LEU A 38 9.64 -9.63 16.70
C LEU A 38 9.57 -8.26 16.02
N VAL A 39 9.23 -8.26 14.73
CA VAL A 39 8.90 -7.04 13.98
C VAL A 39 7.44 -7.16 13.51
N ARG A 40 6.60 -6.24 13.96
CA ARG A 40 5.18 -6.16 13.60
C ARG A 40 4.97 -5.10 12.53
N ILE A 41 4.45 -5.52 11.39
CA ILE A 41 4.35 -4.69 10.18
C ILE A 41 2.91 -4.68 9.70
N THR A 42 2.45 -3.52 9.24
CA THR A 42 1.22 -3.42 8.45
C THR A 42 1.52 -2.88 7.05
N ALA A 43 0.82 -3.39 6.05
CA ALA A 43 1.03 -2.99 4.65
C ALA A 43 -0.26 -3.10 3.82
N PRO A 44 -0.40 -2.31 2.72
CA PRO A 44 -1.48 -2.45 1.77
C PRO A 44 -1.52 -3.86 1.18
N VAL A 45 -2.73 -4.43 1.02
CA VAL A 45 -2.93 -5.83 0.64
C VAL A 45 -2.18 -6.19 -0.64
N ALA A 46 -2.37 -5.43 -1.71
CA ALA A 46 -1.76 -5.72 -3.01
C ALA A 46 -0.23 -5.62 -2.97
N PHE A 47 0.32 -4.59 -2.30
CA PHE A 47 1.76 -4.44 -2.15
C PHE A 47 2.36 -5.58 -1.31
N ALA A 48 1.74 -5.89 -0.19
CA ALA A 48 2.18 -6.96 0.68
C ALA A 48 2.26 -8.30 -0.07
N ARG A 49 1.19 -8.69 -0.76
CA ARG A 49 1.11 -9.98 -1.44
C ARG A 49 2.01 -10.09 -2.66
N GLN A 50 2.14 -9.02 -3.44
CA GLN A 50 2.82 -9.08 -4.73
C GLN A 50 4.29 -8.66 -4.67
N GLN A 51 4.67 -7.82 -3.71
CA GLN A 51 6.02 -7.27 -3.62
C GLN A 51 6.76 -7.68 -2.35
N LEU A 52 6.09 -7.67 -1.19
CA LEU A 52 6.75 -7.92 0.10
C LEU A 52 6.89 -9.42 0.40
N VAL A 53 5.78 -10.18 0.36
CA VAL A 53 5.79 -11.62 0.70
C VAL A 53 6.76 -12.44 -0.15
N PRO A 54 6.91 -12.20 -1.47
CA PRO A 54 7.87 -12.95 -2.27
C PRO A 54 9.33 -12.82 -1.82
N ILE A 55 9.69 -11.70 -1.19
CA ILE A 55 11.07 -11.42 -0.76
C ILE A 55 11.34 -11.66 0.73
N ILE A 56 10.29 -11.74 1.58
CA ILE A 56 10.44 -11.94 3.04
C ILE A 56 11.29 -13.16 3.38
N GLY A 57 11.18 -14.24 2.60
CA GLY A 57 11.95 -15.47 2.83
C GLY A 57 13.47 -15.26 2.77
N GLU A 58 13.96 -14.30 1.98
CA GLU A 58 15.39 -13.96 1.92
C GLU A 58 15.82 -13.30 3.23
N PHE A 59 15.07 -12.32 3.70
CA PHE A 59 15.35 -11.64 4.97
C PHE A 59 15.39 -12.62 6.16
N LEU A 60 14.43 -13.53 6.24
CA LEU A 60 14.36 -14.49 7.36
C LEU A 60 15.46 -15.55 7.30
N ARG A 61 16.03 -15.83 6.13
CA ARG A 61 17.26 -16.66 6.01
C ARG A 61 18.51 -15.94 6.51
N ASP A 62 18.63 -14.64 6.19
CA ASP A 62 19.75 -13.80 6.61
C ASP A 62 19.71 -13.49 8.13
N TYR A 63 18.48 -13.39 8.68
CA TYR A 63 18.23 -13.06 10.09
C TYR A 63 17.34 -14.10 10.78
N PRO A 64 17.82 -15.32 11.02
CA PRO A 64 17.00 -16.45 11.47
C PRO A 64 16.44 -16.31 12.90
N GLN A 65 16.93 -15.34 13.69
CA GLN A 65 16.40 -15.06 15.03
C GLN A 65 15.34 -13.93 15.03
N VAL A 66 15.04 -13.36 13.86
CA VAL A 66 13.94 -12.38 13.70
C VAL A 66 12.66 -13.12 13.36
N ARG A 67 11.56 -12.67 13.94
CA ARG A 67 10.20 -13.07 13.58
C ARG A 67 9.46 -11.89 12.98
N LEU A 68 8.77 -12.09 11.86
CA LEU A 68 7.92 -11.07 11.25
C LEU A 68 6.45 -11.43 11.48
N GLN A 69 5.68 -10.44 11.90
CA GLN A 69 4.22 -10.51 11.93
C GLN A 69 3.70 -9.45 10.96
N LEU A 70 3.07 -9.88 9.87
CA LEU A 70 2.54 -9.02 8.83
C LEU A 70 1.01 -8.98 8.90
N ASP A 71 0.46 -7.79 9.11
CA ASP A 71 -0.95 -7.49 8.95
C ASP A 71 -1.19 -6.81 7.61
N VAL A 72 -2.10 -7.35 6.80
CA VAL A 72 -2.39 -6.83 5.47
C VAL A 72 -3.75 -6.14 5.45
N THR A 73 -3.72 -4.82 5.23
CA THR A 73 -4.95 -4.01 5.24
C THR A 73 -4.81 -2.75 4.41
N ASP A 74 -5.88 -2.39 3.68
CA ASP A 74 -5.96 -1.14 2.94
C ASP A 74 -6.56 0.01 3.79
N ARG A 75 -6.88 -0.25 5.07
CA ARG A 75 -7.29 0.78 6.03
C ARG A 75 -6.09 1.49 6.63
N ILE A 76 -6.25 2.76 6.93
CA ILE A 76 -5.26 3.50 7.72
C ILE A 76 -5.46 3.12 9.18
N VAL A 77 -4.46 2.46 9.76
CA VAL A 77 -4.44 2.04 11.16
C VAL A 77 -3.47 2.92 11.97
N SER A 78 -3.74 3.08 13.26
CA SER A 78 -2.85 3.78 14.17
C SER A 78 -1.73 2.84 14.63
N LEU A 79 -0.48 3.16 14.29
CA LEU A 79 0.66 2.28 14.59
C LEU A 79 0.86 2.09 16.09
N SER A 80 0.78 3.16 16.84
CA SER A 80 1.02 3.12 18.29
C SER A 80 -0.07 2.36 19.05
N SER A 81 -1.36 2.61 18.73
CA SER A 81 -2.47 1.97 19.45
C SER A 81 -2.64 0.50 19.09
N GLU A 82 -2.24 0.10 17.87
CA GLU A 82 -2.32 -1.29 17.41
C GLU A 82 -1.00 -2.08 17.59
N GLY A 83 0.05 -1.39 18.10
CA GLY A 83 1.32 -1.99 18.44
C GLY A 83 2.14 -2.45 17.23
N PHE A 84 2.07 -1.72 16.11
CA PHE A 84 2.92 -1.93 14.95
C PHE A 84 4.24 -1.18 15.09
N ASP A 85 5.34 -1.84 14.73
CA ASP A 85 6.68 -1.25 14.66
C ASP A 85 6.86 -0.45 13.37
N LEU A 86 6.31 -0.95 12.26
CA LEU A 86 6.43 -0.39 10.92
C LEU A 86 5.09 -0.46 10.17
N ALA A 87 4.86 0.54 9.32
CA ALA A 87 3.86 0.46 8.27
C ALA A 87 4.47 0.74 6.91
N ILE A 88 4.02 0.04 5.89
CA ILE A 88 4.19 0.47 4.50
C ILE A 88 2.95 1.29 4.14
N ARG A 89 3.16 2.52 3.66
CA ARG A 89 2.07 3.46 3.36
C ARG A 89 2.20 4.00 1.94
N HIS A 90 1.10 3.93 1.20
CA HIS A 90 0.95 4.59 -0.08
C HIS A 90 0.23 5.92 0.16
N SER A 91 1.00 7.00 0.38
CA SER A 91 0.44 8.29 0.82
C SER A 91 1.33 9.45 0.41
N ASP A 92 0.72 10.57 0.03
CA ASP A 92 1.41 11.84 -0.20
C ASP A 92 1.48 12.68 1.08
N THR A 93 0.70 12.33 2.11
CA THR A 93 0.69 13.00 3.41
C THR A 93 1.06 12.01 4.51
N LEU A 94 2.03 12.40 5.33
CA LEU A 94 2.53 11.59 6.43
C LEU A 94 2.38 12.35 7.75
N PRO A 95 2.00 11.70 8.85
CA PRO A 95 1.88 12.36 10.14
C PRO A 95 3.25 12.86 10.62
N GLU A 96 3.33 14.11 11.09
CA GLU A 96 4.55 14.73 11.64
C GLU A 96 5.13 13.99 12.85
N THR A 97 4.29 13.22 13.55
CA THR A 97 4.68 12.40 14.72
C THR A 97 5.39 11.10 14.35
N HIS A 98 5.61 10.84 13.07
CA HIS A 98 6.20 9.61 12.57
C HIS A 98 7.50 9.90 11.81
N VAL A 99 8.38 8.90 11.79
CA VAL A 99 9.55 8.88 10.91
C VAL A 99 9.15 8.16 9.64
N ALA A 100 9.34 8.81 8.50
CA ALA A 100 9.04 8.26 7.20
C ALA A 100 10.31 8.12 6.38
N LEU A 101 10.52 6.94 5.81
CA LEU A 101 11.61 6.64 4.90
C LEU A 101 11.01 6.31 3.52
N PRO A 102 11.48 6.93 2.43
CA PRO A 102 11.00 6.56 1.10
C PRO A 102 11.32 5.10 0.82
N LEU A 103 10.38 4.37 0.25
CA LEU A 103 10.55 2.96 -0.13
C LEU A 103 10.71 2.81 -1.64
N CYS A 104 9.73 3.23 -2.42
CA CYS A 104 9.81 3.24 -3.88
C CYS A 104 8.80 4.22 -4.47
N GLU A 105 9.06 4.64 -5.70
CA GLU A 105 8.08 5.37 -6.50
C GLU A 105 7.05 4.42 -7.10
N THR A 106 5.87 4.94 -7.37
CA THR A 106 4.77 4.23 -7.99
C THR A 106 4.09 5.11 -9.02
N ARG A 107 3.48 4.48 -10.02
CA ARG A 107 2.67 5.17 -11.03
C ARG A 107 1.26 4.66 -11.02
N THR A 108 0.32 5.52 -11.34
CA THR A 108 -1.06 5.14 -11.57
C THR A 108 -1.26 4.80 -13.04
N LEU A 109 -1.76 3.61 -13.34
CA LEU A 109 -2.02 3.14 -14.68
C LEU A 109 -3.52 2.91 -14.91
N LEU A 110 -4.01 3.23 -16.10
CA LEU A 110 -5.30 2.75 -16.59
C LEU A 110 -5.06 1.48 -17.39
N VAL A 111 -5.84 0.45 -17.12
CA VAL A 111 -5.72 -0.85 -17.76
C VAL A 111 -7.09 -1.46 -18.04
N ALA A 112 -7.16 -2.26 -19.10
CA ALA A 112 -8.34 -3.08 -19.41
C ALA A 112 -7.89 -4.38 -20.09
N SER A 113 -8.76 -5.40 -20.09
CA SER A 113 -8.48 -6.61 -20.86
C SER A 113 -8.64 -6.36 -22.37
N PRO A 114 -7.87 -7.07 -23.22
CA PRO A 114 -8.03 -7.00 -24.68
C PRO A 114 -9.47 -7.29 -25.13
N ALA A 115 -10.13 -8.23 -24.46
CA ALA A 115 -11.52 -8.60 -24.76
C ALA A 115 -12.50 -7.46 -24.52
N TYR A 116 -12.33 -6.71 -23.41
CA TYR A 116 -13.15 -5.53 -23.14
C TYR A 116 -12.93 -4.45 -24.20
N LEU A 117 -11.68 -4.14 -24.54
CA LEU A 117 -11.35 -3.12 -25.52
C LEU A 117 -11.84 -3.49 -26.93
N ALA A 118 -11.78 -4.76 -27.29
CA ALA A 118 -12.33 -5.24 -28.57
C ALA A 118 -13.86 -5.08 -28.65
N ALA A 119 -14.57 -5.26 -27.55
CA ALA A 119 -16.03 -5.18 -27.51
C ALA A 119 -16.55 -3.73 -27.34
N GLN A 120 -15.86 -2.88 -26.60
CA GLN A 120 -16.33 -1.54 -26.20
C GLN A 120 -15.54 -0.39 -26.87
N GLY A 121 -14.48 -0.72 -27.62
CA GLY A 121 -13.55 0.25 -28.18
C GLY A 121 -12.45 0.65 -27.21
N THR A 122 -11.39 1.26 -27.75
CA THR A 122 -10.28 1.79 -26.96
C THR A 122 -10.46 3.31 -26.83
N PRO A 123 -10.51 3.87 -25.63
CA PRO A 123 -10.58 5.32 -25.46
C PRO A 123 -9.28 5.97 -25.95
N LEU A 124 -9.41 7.07 -26.69
CA LEU A 124 -8.30 7.84 -27.26
C LEU A 124 -7.97 9.08 -26.42
N MET A 125 -8.91 9.56 -25.62
CA MET A 125 -8.75 10.70 -24.72
C MET A 125 -9.52 10.48 -23.42
N PRO A 126 -9.16 11.18 -22.33
CA PRO A 126 -9.81 10.99 -21.02
C PRO A 126 -11.33 11.13 -21.06
N GLN A 127 -11.87 12.03 -21.87
CA GLN A 127 -13.31 12.28 -22.00
C GLN A 127 -14.08 11.04 -22.47
N ASP A 128 -13.46 10.15 -23.24
CA ASP A 128 -14.10 8.92 -23.73
C ASP A 128 -14.47 7.98 -22.56
N LEU A 129 -13.76 8.07 -21.43
CA LEU A 129 -14.01 7.27 -20.22
C LEU A 129 -15.44 7.45 -19.68
N ALA A 130 -16.10 8.56 -19.99
CA ALA A 130 -17.49 8.79 -19.59
C ALA A 130 -18.47 7.77 -20.24
N ARG A 131 -18.06 7.09 -21.32
CA ARG A 131 -18.84 6.08 -22.03
C ARG A 131 -18.44 4.65 -21.67
N HIS A 132 -17.37 4.47 -20.88
CA HIS A 132 -16.86 3.18 -20.47
C HIS A 132 -17.31 2.79 -19.06
N ASN A 133 -17.36 1.49 -18.80
CA ASN A 133 -17.50 0.98 -17.43
C ASN A 133 -16.14 1.12 -16.72
N CYS A 134 -16.03 2.06 -15.78
CA CYS A 134 -14.83 2.34 -15.03
C CYS A 134 -14.89 1.68 -13.65
N LEU A 135 -13.89 0.86 -13.32
CA LEU A 135 -13.78 0.16 -12.04
C LEU A 135 -12.99 1.06 -11.08
N TYR A 136 -13.61 1.46 -9.96
CA TYR A 136 -13.05 2.56 -9.17
C TYR A 136 -13.01 2.30 -7.67
N TYR A 137 -12.22 3.11 -6.97
CA TYR A 137 -12.19 3.16 -5.50
C TYR A 137 -13.28 4.11 -5.01
N PRO A 138 -14.17 3.68 -4.10
CA PRO A 138 -15.17 4.56 -3.53
C PRO A 138 -14.48 5.60 -2.61
N ARG A 139 -14.69 6.88 -2.90
CA ARG A 139 -14.18 8.02 -2.11
C ARG A 139 -15.32 8.90 -1.69
N GLY A 140 -15.89 8.59 -0.53
CA GLY A 140 -17.05 9.35 -0.02
C GLY A 140 -18.32 9.15 -0.84
N VAL A 141 -19.21 10.13 -0.76
CA VAL A 141 -20.58 10.09 -1.35
C VAL A 141 -20.65 10.76 -2.72
N GLU A 142 -19.58 11.40 -3.16
CA GLU A 142 -19.55 12.13 -4.44
C GLU A 142 -19.47 11.20 -5.65
N SER A 143 -19.97 11.68 -6.79
CA SER A 143 -19.82 10.97 -8.06
C SER A 143 -18.33 10.79 -8.38
N PRO A 144 -17.90 9.58 -8.75
CA PRO A 144 -16.49 9.31 -8.98
C PRO A 144 -15.95 10.11 -10.16
N ARG A 145 -14.74 10.65 -9.99
CA ARG A 145 -14.03 11.44 -11.01
C ARG A 145 -12.59 10.99 -11.07
N TRP A 146 -12.02 10.98 -12.27
CA TRP A 146 -10.62 10.76 -12.52
C TRP A 146 -9.99 12.01 -13.11
N SER A 147 -8.77 12.31 -12.68
CA SER A 147 -8.03 13.49 -13.11
C SER A 147 -6.78 13.07 -13.86
N PHE A 148 -6.47 13.79 -14.93
CA PHE A 148 -5.37 13.50 -15.85
C PHE A 148 -4.57 14.77 -16.16
N VAL A 149 -3.29 14.58 -16.44
CA VAL A 149 -2.39 15.59 -17.02
C VAL A 149 -1.60 14.97 -18.17
N THR A 150 -1.16 15.77 -19.12
CA THR A 150 -0.22 15.34 -20.17
C THR A 150 1.19 15.77 -19.83
N ASP A 151 2.19 15.06 -20.35
CA ASP A 151 3.58 15.51 -20.28
C ASP A 151 3.75 16.81 -21.05
N GLY A 152 4.14 17.89 -20.36
CA GLY A 152 4.43 19.19 -20.94
C GLY A 152 3.30 20.23 -20.91
N ASP A 153 2.07 19.83 -20.62
CA ASP A 153 0.95 20.72 -20.38
C ASP A 153 0.39 20.49 -18.99
N ASN A 154 0.47 21.52 -18.14
CA ASN A 154 -0.07 21.43 -16.76
C ASN A 154 -1.61 21.57 -16.73
N GLU A 155 -2.26 21.55 -17.91
CA GLU A 155 -3.71 21.58 -17.94
C GLU A 155 -4.28 20.28 -17.41
N ARG A 156 -5.06 20.38 -16.33
CA ARG A 156 -5.69 19.27 -15.67
C ARG A 156 -7.06 19.00 -16.28
N ILE A 157 -7.24 17.80 -16.80
CA ILE A 157 -8.53 17.32 -17.29
C ILE A 157 -9.17 16.46 -16.22
N GLN A 158 -10.38 16.81 -15.80
CA GLN A 158 -11.17 16.02 -14.88
C GLN A 158 -12.38 15.43 -15.61
N VAL A 159 -12.54 14.12 -15.50
CA VAL A 159 -13.62 13.36 -16.14
C VAL A 159 -14.49 12.71 -15.08
N ARG A 160 -15.79 12.95 -15.15
CA ARG A 160 -16.78 12.18 -14.40
C ARG A 160 -16.87 10.79 -15.02
N ILE A 161 -16.62 9.78 -14.21
CA ILE A 161 -16.72 8.38 -14.62
C ILE A 161 -17.98 7.74 -14.08
N GLN A 162 -18.34 6.60 -14.66
CA GLN A 162 -19.39 5.72 -14.19
C GLN A 162 -18.89 4.27 -14.19
N GLY A 163 -19.45 3.45 -13.33
CA GLY A 163 -19.08 2.05 -13.26
C GLY A 163 -20.01 1.24 -12.38
N CYS A 164 -20.12 -0.04 -12.68
CA CYS A 164 -20.98 -0.97 -11.95
C CYS A 164 -20.27 -1.65 -10.77
N PHE A 165 -18.94 -1.44 -10.60
CA PHE A 165 -18.16 -2.08 -9.54
C PHE A 165 -17.17 -1.12 -8.91
N ALA A 166 -17.21 -1.05 -7.58
CA ALA A 166 -16.30 -0.26 -6.78
C ALA A 166 -15.83 -1.08 -5.56
N THR A 167 -14.55 -0.98 -5.24
CA THR A 167 -13.96 -1.62 -4.05
C THR A 167 -12.72 -0.84 -3.61
N ASN A 168 -12.36 -0.96 -2.34
CA ASN A 168 -11.15 -0.34 -1.78
C ASN A 168 -9.86 -1.18 -1.95
N ASN A 169 -9.91 -2.23 -2.77
CA ASN A 169 -8.78 -3.14 -2.96
C ASN A 169 -8.37 -3.24 -4.43
N SER A 170 -7.08 -2.96 -4.72
CA SER A 170 -6.57 -2.93 -6.10
C SER A 170 -6.51 -4.31 -6.77
N GLU A 171 -6.33 -5.38 -6.00
CA GLU A 171 -6.35 -6.74 -6.56
C GLU A 171 -7.76 -7.10 -7.05
N SER A 172 -8.78 -6.77 -6.27
CA SER A 172 -10.18 -7.01 -6.67
C SER A 172 -10.58 -6.21 -7.92
N ILE A 173 -10.11 -4.95 -8.03
CA ILE A 173 -10.30 -4.13 -9.24
C ILE A 173 -9.56 -4.74 -10.43
N ARG A 174 -8.29 -5.16 -10.25
CA ARG A 174 -7.50 -5.82 -11.27
C ARG A 174 -8.19 -7.08 -11.77
N ASP A 175 -8.64 -7.92 -10.86
CA ASP A 175 -9.26 -9.20 -11.20
C ASP A 175 -10.58 -9.00 -11.96
N ALA A 176 -11.37 -7.98 -11.61
CA ALA A 176 -12.55 -7.59 -12.37
C ALA A 176 -12.19 -7.09 -13.79
N ALA A 177 -11.11 -6.33 -13.94
CA ALA A 177 -10.62 -5.89 -15.26
C ALA A 177 -10.15 -7.07 -16.12
N LEU A 178 -9.45 -8.05 -15.53
CA LEU A 178 -9.04 -9.29 -16.18
C LEU A 178 -10.24 -10.10 -16.72
N GLN A 179 -11.36 -10.08 -16.01
CA GLN A 179 -12.62 -10.70 -16.44
C GLN A 179 -13.36 -9.88 -17.53
N GLY A 180 -12.80 -8.77 -17.99
CA GLY A 180 -13.41 -7.95 -19.03
C GLY A 180 -14.54 -7.05 -18.54
N LEU A 181 -14.62 -6.78 -17.24
CA LEU A 181 -15.71 -5.97 -16.69
C LEU A 181 -15.60 -4.48 -17.06
N GLY A 182 -14.38 -3.96 -17.24
CA GLY A 182 -14.21 -2.54 -17.51
C GLY A 182 -12.77 -2.06 -17.51
N ILE A 183 -12.59 -0.74 -17.51
CA ILE A 183 -11.31 -0.06 -17.37
C ILE A 183 -11.01 0.14 -15.89
N ALA A 184 -9.86 -0.30 -15.44
CA ALA A 184 -9.39 -0.18 -14.08
C ALA A 184 -8.30 0.88 -13.94
N MET A 185 -8.29 1.62 -12.83
CA MET A 185 -7.18 2.47 -12.42
C MET A 185 -6.43 1.79 -11.28
N LEU A 186 -5.15 1.47 -11.49
CA LEU A 186 -4.35 0.65 -10.59
C LEU A 186 -2.97 1.25 -10.33
N PRO A 187 -2.36 1.01 -9.15
CA PRO A 187 -0.92 1.18 -9.01
C PRO A 187 -0.18 0.23 -9.96
N ASP A 188 0.94 0.68 -10.53
CA ASP A 188 1.73 -0.06 -11.51
C ASP A 188 2.14 -1.45 -11.04
N PHE A 189 2.57 -1.60 -9.78
CA PHE A 189 2.95 -2.90 -9.21
C PHE A 189 1.78 -3.89 -9.20
N SER A 190 0.52 -3.42 -9.09
CA SER A 190 -0.66 -4.29 -9.12
C SER A 190 -1.00 -4.77 -10.54
N ALA A 191 -0.65 -3.99 -11.57
CA ALA A 191 -0.93 -4.30 -12.97
C ALA A 191 0.23 -5.03 -13.68
N ARG A 192 1.46 -4.92 -13.18
CA ARG A 192 2.72 -5.32 -13.85
C ARG A 192 2.69 -6.74 -14.42
N ALA A 193 2.30 -7.72 -13.60
CA ALA A 193 2.28 -9.12 -14.04
C ALA A 193 1.27 -9.37 -15.17
N ALA A 194 0.08 -8.76 -15.07
CA ALA A 194 -0.97 -8.90 -16.07
C ALA A 194 -0.64 -8.18 -17.39
N LEU A 195 0.03 -7.01 -17.31
CA LEU A 195 0.56 -6.31 -18.49
C LEU A 195 1.65 -7.12 -19.18
N ALA A 196 2.60 -7.67 -18.44
CA ALA A 196 3.66 -8.51 -18.98
C ALA A 196 3.12 -9.78 -19.64
N ALA A 197 2.05 -10.35 -19.11
CA ALA A 197 1.36 -11.51 -19.69
C ALA A 197 0.43 -11.16 -20.87
N GLY A 198 0.23 -9.87 -21.19
CA GLY A 198 -0.70 -9.42 -22.22
C GLY A 198 -2.19 -9.62 -21.88
N SER A 199 -2.51 -10.05 -20.65
CA SER A 199 -3.89 -10.23 -20.16
C SER A 199 -4.59 -8.92 -19.80
N LEU A 200 -3.80 -7.87 -19.52
CA LEU A 200 -4.22 -6.49 -19.50
C LEU A 200 -3.40 -5.67 -20.49
N GLN A 201 -3.97 -4.59 -20.98
CA GLN A 201 -3.33 -3.58 -21.82
C GLN A 201 -3.49 -2.21 -21.16
N GLN A 202 -2.45 -1.38 -21.29
CA GLN A 202 -2.53 0.00 -20.80
C GLN A 202 -3.45 0.81 -21.72
N VAL A 203 -4.26 1.63 -21.09
CA VAL A 203 -5.21 2.53 -21.74
C VAL A 203 -4.73 3.96 -21.50
N LEU A 204 -4.81 4.83 -22.50
CA LEU A 204 -4.38 6.24 -22.45
C LEU A 204 -2.93 6.40 -21.95
N PRO A 205 -1.93 5.74 -22.58
CA PRO A 205 -0.55 5.75 -22.08
C PRO A 205 0.09 7.15 -22.09
N GLU A 206 -0.38 8.07 -22.96
CA GLU A 206 0.08 9.47 -23.04
C GLU A 206 -0.50 10.38 -21.92
N TRP A 207 -1.38 9.82 -21.08
CA TRP A 207 -2.05 10.56 -20.02
C TRP A 207 -1.65 10.03 -18.65
N GLN A 208 -1.12 10.91 -17.81
CA GLN A 208 -0.83 10.57 -16.43
C GLN A 208 -2.08 10.78 -15.57
N ALA A 209 -2.58 9.70 -14.98
CA ALA A 209 -3.63 9.80 -13.97
C ALA A 209 -3.05 10.37 -12.66
N VAL A 210 -3.70 11.39 -12.11
CA VAL A 210 -3.27 12.07 -10.89
C VAL A 210 -4.33 11.94 -9.78
N GLU A 211 -3.89 12.06 -8.52
CA GLU A 211 -4.77 12.02 -7.31
C GLU A 211 -5.47 10.69 -7.04
N ALA A 212 -5.20 9.67 -7.82
CA ALA A 212 -5.80 8.35 -7.57
C ALA A 212 -5.04 7.58 -6.50
N PHE A 213 -3.72 7.51 -6.65
CA PHE A 213 -2.79 6.92 -5.70
C PHE A 213 -1.64 7.89 -5.49
N ALA A 214 -0.98 7.79 -4.34
CA ALA A 214 0.24 8.53 -4.08
C ALA A 214 1.35 8.15 -5.08
N ALA A 215 2.26 9.07 -5.35
CA ALA A 215 3.39 8.82 -6.24
C ALA A 215 4.48 7.95 -5.57
N ARG A 216 4.35 7.65 -4.27
CA ARG A 216 5.39 6.95 -3.51
C ARG A 216 4.81 6.08 -2.40
N LEU A 217 5.49 4.97 -2.15
CA LEU A 217 5.36 4.15 -0.96
C LEU A 217 6.43 4.55 0.06
N TRP A 218 6.03 4.52 1.32
CA TRP A 218 6.87 4.89 2.46
C TRP A 218 6.92 3.77 3.48
N ILE A 219 8.08 3.60 4.12
CA ILE A 219 8.18 2.91 5.40
C ILE A 219 7.96 3.96 6.48
N VAL A 220 6.92 3.78 7.28
CA VAL A 220 6.54 4.71 8.35
C VAL A 220 6.65 4.00 9.70
N ARG A 221 7.24 4.65 10.68
CA ARG A 221 7.27 4.15 12.06
C ARG A 221 6.94 5.28 13.05
N PRO A 222 6.42 4.96 14.23
CA PRO A 222 6.33 5.94 15.31
C PRO A 222 7.70 6.52 15.64
N TRP A 223 7.74 7.78 16.00
CA TRP A 223 8.97 8.34 16.56
C TRP A 223 9.27 7.69 17.91
N ALA A 224 10.49 7.22 18.09
CA ALA A 224 10.97 6.67 19.35
C ALA A 224 12.45 7.01 19.51
N ALA A 225 12.86 7.32 20.75
CA ALA A 225 14.25 7.63 21.06
C ALA A 225 15.19 6.42 20.82
N GLN A 226 14.66 5.22 20.99
CA GLN A 226 15.35 3.97 20.70
C GLN A 226 14.44 3.08 19.86
N VAL A 227 15.01 2.48 18.83
CA VAL A 227 14.30 1.58 17.90
C VAL A 227 15.01 0.22 17.94
N PRO A 228 14.28 -0.89 18.12
CA PRO A 228 14.89 -2.22 18.13
C PRO A 228 15.70 -2.49 16.84
N ARG A 229 16.87 -3.14 16.99
CA ARG A 229 17.73 -3.46 15.83
C ARG A 229 17.02 -4.26 14.76
N ALA A 230 16.17 -5.20 15.13
CA ALA A 230 15.37 -5.97 14.18
C ALA A 230 14.51 -5.07 13.28
N VAL A 231 13.88 -4.03 13.86
CA VAL A 231 13.04 -3.07 13.13
C VAL A 231 13.87 -2.21 12.18
N THR A 232 14.99 -1.65 12.65
CA THR A 232 15.89 -0.84 11.81
C THR A 232 16.56 -1.68 10.72
N THR A 233 16.98 -2.90 11.04
CA THR A 233 17.59 -3.83 10.08
C THR A 233 16.59 -4.20 8.99
N PHE A 234 15.34 -4.53 9.35
CA PHE A 234 14.31 -4.84 8.38
C PHE A 234 13.97 -3.64 7.48
N ALA A 235 13.83 -2.44 8.07
CA ALA A 235 13.55 -1.24 7.30
C ALA A 235 14.67 -0.90 6.29
N HIS A 236 15.94 -1.03 6.69
CA HIS A 236 17.07 -0.79 5.79
C HIS A 236 17.19 -1.89 4.73
N TRP A 237 17.02 -3.16 5.11
CA TRP A 237 17.03 -4.27 4.17
C TRP A 237 15.93 -4.11 3.11
N LEU A 238 14.72 -3.72 3.54
CA LEU A 238 13.59 -3.52 2.64
C LEU A 238 13.87 -2.36 1.66
N ARG A 239 14.39 -1.24 2.13
CA ARG A 239 14.78 -0.13 1.25
C ARG A 239 15.79 -0.56 0.21
N ALA A 240 16.86 -1.24 0.61
CA ALA A 240 17.90 -1.71 -0.32
C ALA A 240 17.35 -2.63 -1.43
N ARG A 241 16.20 -3.27 -1.24
CA ARG A 241 15.53 -4.11 -2.25
C ARG A 241 14.68 -3.33 -3.25
N PHE A 242 14.29 -2.11 -2.91
CA PHE A 242 13.43 -1.24 -3.73
C PHE A 242 14.14 0.02 -4.23
N ASP A 243 15.39 0.29 -3.81
CA ASP A 243 16.23 1.42 -4.26
C ASP A 243 16.94 1.11 -5.61
N GLY A 244 16.44 0.16 -6.42
CA GLY A 244 17.02 -0.28 -7.70
C GLY A 244 16.26 0.16 -8.92
#